data_c35c27a169d94a797c86a57579d848ed
#
_entry.id   c35c27a169d94a797c86a57579d848ed
#
_cell.length_a   1.000
_cell.length_b   1.000
_cell.length_c   1.000
_cell.angle_alpha   90.00
_cell.angle_beta   90.00
_cell.angle_gamma   90.00
#
_symmetry.space_group_name_H-M   'P 1'
#
loop_
_entity.id
_entity.type
_entity.pdbx_description
1 polymer ?
#
loop_
_entity_poly.entity_id
_entity_poly.type
_entity_poly.pdbx_seq_one_letter_code
_entity_poly.pdbx_strand_id
1 'polypeptide(L)'
;MIGVFDSGFGGLTILRDLRRRLPEYDYLYLGDNARAPYGSRSYETIYRYTLQAVRELFARGCPLVILACNTASARALRSIQQQVLPFEFPDRRVLGIIRPTAEEVGRFTRTGHV
;
A
#
# COMPACT_ATOMS: atom_id res chain seq x y z
N MET A 1 7.56 10.49 2.10
CA MET A 1 6.28 10.13 2.74
C MET A 1 5.87 8.74 2.31
N ILE A 2 5.41 7.93 3.25
CA ILE A 2 4.96 6.56 2.96
C ILE A 2 3.44 6.55 3.00
N GLY A 3 2.82 6.06 1.92
CA GLY A 3 1.37 5.90 1.88
C GLY A 3 0.97 4.53 2.43
N VAL A 4 -0.09 4.49 3.24
CA VAL A 4 -0.63 3.23 3.78
C VAL A 4 -2.10 3.16 3.41
N PHE A 5 -2.46 2.14 2.65
CA PHE A 5 -3.83 1.90 2.23
C PHE A 5 -4.44 0.73 2.99
N ASP A 6 -5.67 0.92 3.46
CA ASP A 6 -6.44 -0.12 4.13
C ASP A 6 -7.87 -0.11 3.60
N SER A 7 -8.48 -1.29 3.56
CA SER A 7 -9.88 -1.43 3.12
C SER A 7 -10.88 -1.08 4.22
N GLY A 8 -10.42 -0.60 5.38
CA GLY A 8 -11.29 -0.13 6.45
C GLY A 8 -11.03 -0.75 7.81
N PHE A 9 -10.31 -1.88 7.88
CA PHE A 9 -10.08 -2.59 9.13
C PHE A 9 -8.63 -3.03 9.25
N GLY A 10 -8.04 -2.82 10.41
CA GLY A 10 -6.73 -3.37 10.77
C GLY A 10 -5.51 -2.58 10.32
N GLY A 11 -5.66 -1.67 9.37
CA GLY A 11 -4.52 -0.92 8.84
C GLY A 11 -3.88 0.03 9.84
N LEU A 12 -4.65 0.49 10.82
CA LEU A 12 -4.12 1.39 11.86
C LEU A 12 -3.09 0.69 12.75
N THR A 13 -3.23 -0.62 12.95
CA THR A 13 -2.25 -1.39 13.71
C THR A 13 -0.91 -1.42 12.97
N ILE A 14 -0.96 -1.63 11.65
CA ILE A 14 0.24 -1.61 10.81
C ILE A 14 0.87 -0.23 10.83
N LEU A 15 0.07 0.82 10.65
CA LEU A 15 0.56 2.20 10.68
C LEU A 15 1.24 2.54 12.00
N ARG A 16 0.62 2.12 13.11
CA ARG A 16 1.18 2.37 14.43
C ARG A 16 2.53 1.67 14.61
N ASP A 17 2.65 0.44 14.15
CA ASP A 17 3.90 -0.30 14.22
C ASP A 17 4.99 0.35 13.38
N LEU A 18 4.65 0.77 12.16
CA LEU A 18 5.60 1.45 11.29
C LEU A 18 6.09 2.77 11.90
N ARG A 19 5.18 3.56 12.46
CA ARG A 19 5.55 4.83 13.09
C ARG A 19 6.46 4.64 14.28
N ARG A 20 6.25 3.56 15.03
CA ARG A 20 7.08 3.28 16.21
C ARG A 20 8.49 2.85 15.81
N ARG A 21 8.62 2.05 14.74
CA ARG A 21 9.90 1.49 14.31
C ARG A 21 10.65 2.38 13.33
N LEU A 22 9.93 3.16 12.56
CA LEU A 22 10.49 4.06 11.55
C LEU A 22 9.92 5.47 11.76
N PRO A 23 10.24 6.12 12.89
CA PRO A 23 9.66 7.41 13.22
C PRO A 23 10.19 8.56 12.36
N GLU A 24 11.29 8.35 11.63
CA GLU A 24 11.88 9.39 10.81
C GLU A 24 11.12 9.67 9.51
N TYR A 25 10.12 8.84 9.17
CA TYR A 25 9.33 9.02 7.95
C TYR A 25 7.97 9.60 8.25
N ASP A 26 7.45 10.36 7.31
CA ASP A 26 6.05 10.82 7.33
C ASP A 26 5.16 9.78 6.69
N TYR A 27 3.91 9.71 7.17
CA TYR A 27 2.94 8.72 6.69
C TYR A 27 1.65 9.39 6.28
N LEU A 28 1.05 8.88 5.21
CA LEU A 28 -0.29 9.27 4.77
C LEU A 28 -1.16 8.01 4.72
N TYR A 29 -2.21 8.00 5.54
CA TYR A 29 -3.11 6.85 5.67
C TYR A 29 -4.38 7.11 4.86
N LEU A 30 -4.77 6.11 4.04
CA LEU A 30 -6.02 6.15 3.29
C LEU A 30 -6.83 4.89 3.62
N GLY A 31 -7.97 5.07 4.28
CA GLY A 31 -8.89 3.98 4.61
C GLY A 31 -10.13 4.06 3.75
N ASP A 32 -10.49 2.94 3.13
CA ASP A 32 -11.67 2.88 2.26
C ASP A 32 -12.85 2.23 3.00
N ASN A 33 -13.30 2.90 4.06
CA ASN A 33 -14.37 2.37 4.92
C ASN A 33 -15.70 2.27 4.18
N ALA A 34 -15.96 3.16 3.25
CA ALA A 34 -17.24 3.21 2.55
C ALA A 34 -17.48 1.96 1.69
N ARG A 35 -16.42 1.30 1.25
CA ARG A 35 -16.52 0.13 0.37
C ARG A 35 -16.10 -1.18 1.05
N ALA A 36 -15.80 -1.13 2.33
CA ALA A 36 -15.49 -2.32 3.10
C ALA A 36 -16.75 -3.17 3.32
N PRO A 37 -16.64 -4.51 3.46
CA PRO A 37 -15.41 -5.29 3.39
C PRO A 37 -15.04 -5.66 1.95
N TYR A 38 -13.75 -5.77 1.69
CA TYR A 38 -13.27 -6.14 0.35
C TYR A 38 -13.37 -7.65 0.11
N GLY A 39 -13.33 -8.46 1.16
CA GLY A 39 -13.23 -9.91 1.01
C GLY A 39 -14.37 -10.57 0.26
N SER A 40 -15.56 -9.95 0.22
CA SER A 40 -16.72 -10.48 -0.49
C SER A 40 -16.85 -9.97 -1.92
N ARG A 41 -15.94 -9.12 -2.37
CA ARG A 41 -16.02 -8.53 -3.71
C ARG A 41 -15.24 -9.35 -4.73
N SER A 42 -15.56 -9.13 -6.02
CA SER A 42 -14.87 -9.81 -7.11
C SER A 42 -13.42 -9.31 -7.20
N TYR A 43 -12.56 -10.16 -7.79
CA TYR A 43 -11.16 -9.80 -8.05
C TYR A 43 -11.04 -8.46 -8.78
N GLU A 44 -11.83 -8.30 -9.84
CA GLU A 44 -11.77 -7.10 -10.66
C GLU A 44 -12.15 -5.84 -9.88
N THR A 45 -13.17 -5.95 -9.03
CA THR A 45 -13.59 -4.84 -8.18
C THR A 45 -12.51 -4.47 -7.18
N ILE A 46 -11.91 -5.47 -6.52
CA ILE A 46 -10.84 -5.25 -5.55
C ILE A 46 -9.64 -4.60 -6.24
N TYR A 47 -9.27 -5.09 -7.41
CA TYR A 47 -8.17 -4.52 -8.18
C TYR A 47 -8.41 -3.04 -8.49
N ARG A 48 -9.61 -2.72 -8.95
CA ARG A 48 -9.97 -1.35 -9.33
C ARG A 48 -9.92 -0.41 -8.12
N TYR A 49 -10.49 -0.83 -7.01
CA TYR A 49 -10.49 -0.01 -5.79
C TYR A 49 -9.07 0.20 -5.27
N THR A 50 -8.27 -0.85 -5.27
CA THR A 50 -6.89 -0.78 -4.80
C THR A 50 -6.07 0.15 -5.71
N LEU A 51 -6.23 0.03 -7.01
CA LEU A 51 -5.51 0.86 -7.96
C LEU A 51 -5.88 2.34 -7.82
N GLN A 52 -7.17 2.64 -7.60
CA GLN A 52 -7.61 4.01 -7.33
C GLN A 52 -6.90 4.58 -6.10
N ALA A 53 -6.82 3.81 -5.03
CA ALA A 53 -6.18 4.24 -3.80
C ALA A 53 -4.69 4.46 -3.99
N VAL A 54 -4.02 3.55 -4.69
CA VAL A 54 -2.59 3.66 -4.98
C VAL A 54 -2.29 4.91 -5.79
N ARG A 55 -3.08 5.17 -6.82
CA ARG A 55 -2.91 6.37 -7.65
C ARG A 55 -3.13 7.64 -6.85
N GLU A 56 -4.11 7.64 -5.95
CA GLU A 56 -4.36 8.79 -5.09
C GLU A 56 -3.17 9.07 -4.18
N LEU A 57 -2.61 8.04 -3.57
CA LEU A 57 -1.46 8.19 -2.70
C LEU A 57 -0.23 8.66 -3.47
N PHE A 58 -0.01 8.15 -4.67
CA PHE A 58 1.08 8.62 -5.53
C PHE A 58 0.89 10.10 -5.90
N ALA A 59 -0.34 10.50 -6.21
CA ALA A 59 -0.65 11.88 -6.56
C ALA A 59 -0.39 12.84 -5.39
N ARG A 60 -0.47 12.34 -4.17
CA ARG A 60 -0.20 13.13 -2.96
C ARG A 60 1.28 13.11 -2.56
N GLY A 61 2.13 12.52 -3.36
CA GLY A 61 3.57 12.58 -3.15
C GLY A 61 4.17 11.41 -2.40
N CYS A 62 3.48 10.27 -2.33
CA CYS A 62 4.01 9.08 -1.69
C CYS A 62 4.81 8.25 -2.70
N PRO A 63 6.14 8.14 -2.57
CA PRO A 63 6.92 7.30 -3.47
C PRO A 63 6.78 5.81 -3.17
N LEU A 64 6.35 5.47 -1.96
CA LEU A 64 6.12 4.10 -1.52
C LEU A 64 4.73 4.00 -0.92
N VAL A 65 3.98 2.98 -1.35
CA VAL A 65 2.65 2.69 -0.81
C VAL A 65 2.64 1.27 -0.25
N ILE A 66 2.09 1.14 0.95
CA ILE A 66 1.94 -0.16 1.61
C ILE A 66 0.46 -0.52 1.62
N LEU A 67 0.14 -1.68 1.07
CA LEU A 67 -1.22 -2.22 1.12
C LEU A 67 -1.40 -2.96 2.43
N ALA A 68 -2.06 -2.34 3.40
CA ALA A 68 -2.27 -2.89 4.73
C ALA A 68 -3.51 -3.77 4.81
N CYS A 69 -4.05 -4.17 3.68
CA CYS A 69 -5.22 -5.03 3.56
C CYS A 69 -4.81 -6.36 2.94
N ASN A 70 -5.04 -7.47 3.65
CA ASN A 70 -4.69 -8.80 3.15
C ASN A 70 -5.37 -9.11 1.82
N THR A 71 -6.64 -8.74 1.67
CA THR A 71 -7.39 -9.00 0.44
C THR A 71 -6.78 -8.24 -0.74
N ALA A 72 -6.50 -6.95 -0.55
CA ALA A 72 -5.89 -6.15 -1.60
C ALA A 72 -4.49 -6.64 -1.94
N SER A 73 -3.70 -7.01 -0.93
CA SER A 73 -2.36 -7.57 -1.15
C SER A 73 -2.42 -8.87 -1.94
N ALA A 74 -3.34 -9.77 -1.57
CA ALA A 74 -3.43 -11.07 -2.23
C ALA A 74 -3.97 -10.96 -3.66
N ARG A 75 -4.87 -10.00 -3.91
CA ARG A 75 -5.62 -9.96 -5.16
C ARG A 75 -5.09 -8.94 -6.18
N ALA A 76 -4.55 -7.82 -5.73
CA ALA A 76 -4.23 -6.71 -6.62
C ALA A 76 -2.75 -6.40 -6.73
N LEU A 77 -1.95 -6.74 -5.73
CA LEU A 77 -0.57 -6.29 -5.64
C LEU A 77 0.27 -6.68 -6.87
N ARG A 78 0.24 -7.95 -7.25
CA ARG A 78 1.05 -8.43 -8.35
C ARG A 78 0.69 -7.74 -9.67
N SER A 79 -0.61 -7.59 -9.93
CA SER A 79 -1.06 -6.93 -11.15
C SER A 79 -0.60 -5.48 -11.19
N ILE A 80 -0.67 -4.77 -10.07
CA ILE A 80 -0.20 -3.39 -10.02
C ILE A 80 1.31 -3.34 -10.24
N GLN A 81 2.06 -4.21 -9.57
CA GLN A 81 3.52 -4.23 -9.70
C GLN A 81 3.99 -4.56 -11.11
N GLN A 82 3.29 -5.44 -11.81
CA GLN A 82 3.72 -5.92 -13.12
C GLN A 82 3.13 -5.16 -14.28
N GLN A 83 1.90 -4.68 -14.16
CA GLN A 83 1.15 -4.11 -15.27
C GLN A 83 0.97 -2.60 -15.20
N VAL A 84 1.10 -2.00 -14.03
CA VAL A 84 0.87 -0.57 -13.84
C VAL A 84 2.15 0.18 -13.57
N LEU A 85 2.92 -0.24 -12.57
CA LEU A 85 4.11 0.50 -12.14
C LEU A 85 5.15 0.69 -13.24
N PRO A 86 5.52 -0.34 -14.03
CA PRO A 86 6.55 -0.16 -15.04
C PRO A 86 6.18 0.85 -16.13
N PHE A 87 4.88 1.03 -16.37
CA PHE A 87 4.40 1.87 -17.46
C PHE A 87 3.98 3.27 -17.00
N GLU A 88 3.31 3.36 -15.85
CA GLU A 88 2.78 4.63 -15.36
C GLU A 88 3.62 5.26 -14.26
N PHE A 89 4.26 4.44 -13.43
CA PHE A 89 4.97 4.91 -12.24
C PHE A 89 6.28 4.15 -12.03
N PRO A 90 7.23 4.24 -12.98
CA PRO A 90 8.45 3.40 -12.91
C PRO A 90 9.34 3.72 -11.71
N ASP A 91 9.20 4.91 -11.11
CA ASP A 91 9.97 5.33 -9.95
C ASP A 91 9.21 5.16 -8.64
N ARG A 92 8.03 4.54 -8.67
CA ARG A 92 7.20 4.32 -7.49
C ARG A 92 7.16 2.84 -7.13
N ARG A 93 6.81 2.56 -5.88
CA ARG A 93 6.79 1.18 -5.38
C ARG A 93 5.56 0.92 -4.53
N VAL A 94 5.07 -0.32 -4.59
CA VAL A 94 3.94 -0.79 -3.79
C VAL A 94 4.36 -2.10 -3.12
N LEU A 95 4.15 -2.19 -1.82
CA LEU A 95 4.41 -3.41 -1.03
C LEU A 95 3.11 -3.90 -0.42
N GLY A 96 2.98 -5.22 -0.31
CA GLY A 96 1.82 -5.83 0.32
C GLY A 96 2.12 -6.23 1.76
N ILE A 97 1.03 -6.43 2.52
CA ILE A 97 1.11 -6.73 3.94
C ILE A 97 1.41 -8.20 4.25
N ILE A 98 1.57 -9.05 3.24
CA ILE A 98 1.94 -10.44 3.53
C ILE A 98 3.32 -10.44 4.19
N ARG A 99 3.40 -9.77 5.33
CA ARG A 99 4.51 -9.54 6.23
C ARG A 99 5.60 -8.59 5.75
N PRO A 100 5.29 -7.34 5.39
CA PRO A 100 6.37 -6.38 5.45
C PRO A 100 6.67 -6.17 6.92
N THR A 101 7.86 -6.51 7.35
CA THR A 101 8.35 -6.08 8.65
C THR A 101 8.80 -4.64 8.51
N ALA A 102 8.86 -3.93 9.63
CA ALA A 102 9.40 -2.58 9.61
C ALA A 102 10.83 -2.56 9.06
N GLU A 103 11.59 -3.63 9.29
CA GLU A 103 12.94 -3.76 8.75
C GLU A 103 12.95 -3.80 7.23
N GLU A 104 12.04 -4.54 6.62
CA GLU A 104 11.93 -4.60 5.17
C GLU A 104 11.57 -3.26 4.57
N VAL A 105 10.60 -2.57 5.16
CA VAL A 105 10.22 -1.23 4.71
C VAL A 105 11.39 -0.28 4.84
N GLY A 106 12.11 -0.32 5.95
CA GLY A 106 13.29 0.51 6.16
C GLY A 106 14.37 0.26 5.13
N ARG A 107 14.59 -1.00 4.77
CA ARG A 107 15.56 -1.36 3.75
C ARG A 107 15.20 -0.78 2.39
N PHE A 108 13.92 -0.89 1.98
CA PHE A 108 13.46 -0.33 0.73
C PHE A 108 13.64 1.19 0.68
N THR A 109 13.29 1.86 1.75
CA THR A 109 13.38 3.33 1.77
C THR A 109 14.81 3.83 1.81
N ARG A 110 15.71 3.11 2.50
CA ARG A 110 17.11 3.51 2.61
C ARG A 110 17.89 3.30 1.33
N THR A 111 17.67 2.19 0.66
CA THR A 111 18.43 1.85 -0.54
C THR A 111 17.89 2.49 -1.80
N GLY A 112 16.63 2.92 -1.77
CA GLY A 112 15.96 3.42 -2.97
C GLY A 112 15.69 2.33 -4.00
N HIS A 113 15.86 1.06 -3.64
CA HIS A 113 15.63 -0.08 -4.51
C HIS A 113 14.44 -0.90 -4.05
N VAL A 114 13.94 -1.64 -4.97
CA VAL A 114 12.84 -2.55 -4.75
C VAL A 114 13.18 -3.88 -5.35
#